data_7104ccae6beca8aae9fd8d878d8ea1fe
#
_entry.id   7104ccae6beca8aae9fd8d878d8ea1fe
#
_cell.length_a   1.000
_cell.length_b   1.000
_cell.length_c   1.000
_cell.angle_alpha   90.00
_cell.angle_beta   90.00
_cell.angle_gamma   90.00
#
_symmetry.space_group_name_H-M   'P 1'
#
loop_
_entity.id
_entity.type
_entity.pdbx_description
1 polymer ?
#
loop_
_entity_poly.entity_id
_entity_poly.type
_entity_poly.pdbx_seq_one_letter_code
_entity_poly.pdbx_strand_id
1 'polypeptide(L)'
;AKWDPTDPPPGLTERNTLFRSLKPFRLGEPLAVDEMRVSFMGTSPLERKTQAATSVFVELGCGESFVFDAGMGCQVNYTAMQVPASKMRRVFLTHLHGDHTSDLTYMYCFGPQRDAKSPMYLWGPSKSWVPNPWGGGQHEDYDEPEYFDDGMNAFARNFREMNRWHSESQSFVGTRWAGGDAGAEAEGDGYDIVATELDWATGDKELPWSNNKRLDGNVAGYFPWYSDAQWVAYHDEDKGITISWFPAVHDRNGSVSYLLEWNGLSLIFAGDTKPNNFMVRALTDRDRPVDLLIHEMVLPAEVWTAAANGGQVGTLALMTSHAVQENSHTPEYALGYILSQAENAGRAPRLAVATHFQASDDTIAPAFDAVRTWYDGAFTIVTDLVVLN
;
A
#
# COMPACT_ATOMS: atom_id res chain seq x y z
N ALA A 1 -14.69 -34.25 15.27
CA ALA A 1 -15.68 -33.95 14.22
C ALA A 1 -15.00 -33.05 13.20
N LYS A 2 -15.10 -33.37 11.91
CA LYS A 2 -14.63 -32.42 10.85
C LYS A 2 -15.60 -31.26 10.86
N TRP A 3 -15.08 -30.05 10.96
CA TRP A 3 -15.84 -28.85 10.79
C TRP A 3 -16.39 -28.78 9.35
N ASP A 4 -17.69 -28.61 9.23
CA ASP A 4 -18.35 -28.39 7.93
C ASP A 4 -18.55 -26.87 7.75
N PRO A 5 -17.87 -26.23 6.78
CA PRO A 5 -18.00 -24.81 6.56
C PRO A 5 -19.40 -24.39 6.07
N THR A 6 -20.24 -25.36 5.67
CA THR A 6 -21.62 -25.09 5.26
C THR A 6 -22.62 -25.18 6.43
N ASP A 7 -22.19 -25.68 7.59
CA ASP A 7 -23.01 -25.80 8.80
C ASP A 7 -22.24 -25.16 9.99
N PRO A 8 -22.34 -23.84 10.16
CA PRO A 8 -21.63 -23.13 11.21
C PRO A 8 -22.08 -23.59 12.59
N PRO A 9 -21.15 -23.65 13.57
CA PRO A 9 -21.49 -24.08 14.92
C PRO A 9 -22.62 -23.25 15.54
N PRO A 10 -23.47 -23.88 16.38
CA PRO A 10 -24.55 -23.18 17.06
C PRO A 10 -24.03 -21.99 17.89
N GLY A 11 -24.58 -20.81 17.68
CA GLY A 11 -24.18 -19.59 18.39
C GLY A 11 -23.43 -18.55 17.51
N LEU A 12 -23.08 -18.89 16.28
CA LEU A 12 -22.71 -17.88 15.29
C LEU A 12 -24.01 -17.18 14.85
N THR A 13 -24.26 -16.04 15.45
CA THR A 13 -25.45 -15.21 15.20
C THR A 13 -25.49 -14.65 13.78
N GLU A 14 -26.65 -14.15 13.36
CA GLU A 14 -26.91 -13.52 12.05
C GLU A 14 -25.90 -12.42 11.65
N ARG A 15 -25.12 -11.89 12.60
CA ARG A 15 -24.01 -10.97 12.34
C ARG A 15 -22.89 -11.58 11.49
N ASN A 16 -22.80 -12.90 11.39
CA ASN A 16 -21.83 -13.64 10.57
C ASN A 16 -22.41 -14.08 9.22
N THR A 17 -23.35 -13.36 8.65
CA THR A 17 -23.88 -13.63 7.31
C THR A 17 -22.82 -13.58 6.21
N LEU A 18 -21.67 -12.93 6.45
CA LEU A 18 -20.49 -12.99 5.59
C LEU A 18 -20.03 -14.44 5.35
N PHE A 19 -20.04 -15.31 6.34
CA PHE A 19 -19.64 -16.73 6.18
C PHE A 19 -20.62 -17.56 5.34
N ARG A 20 -21.87 -17.16 5.21
CA ARG A 20 -22.87 -17.86 4.38
C ARG A 20 -22.75 -17.55 2.88
N SER A 21 -22.06 -16.49 2.52
CA SER A 21 -21.88 -16.05 1.12
C SER A 21 -20.49 -16.30 0.56
N LEU A 22 -19.56 -16.88 1.34
CA LEU A 22 -18.21 -17.19 0.88
C LEU A 22 -18.30 -18.31 -0.17
N LYS A 23 -18.31 -17.92 -1.43
CA LYS A 23 -17.98 -18.84 -2.51
C LYS A 23 -16.50 -19.19 -2.41
N PRO A 24 -16.13 -20.48 -2.47
CA PRO A 24 -14.71 -20.82 -2.54
C PRO A 24 -14.11 -20.19 -3.79
N PHE A 25 -13.06 -19.39 -3.60
CA PHE A 25 -12.29 -18.83 -4.71
C PHE A 25 -11.72 -19.95 -5.58
N ARG A 26 -11.86 -19.82 -6.89
CA ARG A 26 -11.26 -20.72 -7.87
C ARG A 26 -10.27 -19.95 -8.72
N LEU A 27 -9.05 -20.44 -8.79
CA LEU A 27 -8.01 -19.86 -9.62
C LEU A 27 -8.48 -19.73 -11.09
N GLY A 28 -8.31 -18.51 -11.64
CA GLY A 28 -8.77 -18.20 -13.00
C GLY A 28 -10.29 -17.99 -13.16
N GLU A 29 -11.05 -17.95 -12.07
CA GLU A 29 -12.47 -17.59 -12.13
C GLU A 29 -12.62 -16.14 -12.62
N PRO A 30 -13.39 -15.90 -13.71
CA PRO A 30 -13.61 -14.56 -14.23
C PRO A 30 -14.41 -13.72 -13.23
N LEU A 31 -14.10 -12.42 -13.17
CA LEU A 31 -14.88 -11.47 -12.37
C LEU A 31 -16.24 -11.21 -13.03
N ALA A 32 -17.27 -11.01 -12.21
CA ALA A 32 -18.49 -10.38 -12.67
C ALA A 32 -18.22 -8.91 -13.05
N VAL A 33 -19.08 -8.34 -13.88
CA VAL A 33 -18.88 -6.98 -14.42
C VAL A 33 -18.89 -5.87 -13.36
N ASP A 34 -19.47 -6.14 -12.21
CA ASP A 34 -19.62 -5.26 -11.06
C ASP A 34 -18.76 -5.70 -9.84
N GLU A 35 -17.91 -6.70 -10.02
CA GLU A 35 -17.07 -7.29 -8.98
C GLU A 35 -15.73 -6.56 -8.86
N MET A 36 -15.32 -6.26 -7.63
CA MET A 36 -13.97 -5.87 -7.25
C MET A 36 -13.35 -7.03 -6.48
N ARG A 37 -12.24 -7.58 -6.99
CA ARG A 37 -11.48 -8.66 -6.34
C ARG A 37 -10.20 -8.12 -5.77
N VAL A 38 -9.94 -8.39 -4.50
CA VAL A 38 -8.76 -7.98 -3.78
C VAL A 38 -8.00 -9.21 -3.32
N SER A 39 -6.77 -9.37 -3.80
CA SER A 39 -5.89 -10.50 -3.48
C SER A 39 -4.66 -10.02 -2.72
N PHE A 40 -4.39 -10.62 -1.57
CA PHE A 40 -3.24 -10.28 -0.74
C PHE A 40 -2.03 -11.10 -1.18
N MET A 41 -1.11 -10.46 -1.90
CA MET A 41 0.08 -11.11 -2.47
C MET A 41 1.27 -11.07 -1.54
N GLY A 42 1.21 -10.27 -0.50
CA GLY A 42 2.17 -10.20 0.58
C GLY A 42 1.59 -9.40 1.74
N THR A 43 1.79 -9.86 2.97
CA THR A 43 1.08 -9.36 4.15
C THR A 43 1.97 -9.12 5.36
N SER A 44 3.28 -9.27 5.23
CA SER A 44 4.25 -9.11 6.31
C SER A 44 5.16 -7.88 6.07
N PRO A 45 5.68 -7.25 7.13
CA PRO A 45 6.73 -6.21 6.99
C PRO A 45 8.06 -6.76 6.44
N LEU A 46 8.34 -8.03 6.67
CA LEU A 46 9.51 -8.73 6.16
C LEU A 46 9.08 -10.09 5.63
N GLU A 47 9.76 -10.57 4.60
CA GLU A 47 9.49 -11.89 4.06
C GLU A 47 9.71 -12.97 5.12
N ARG A 48 8.82 -13.94 5.14
CA ARG A 48 8.85 -15.09 6.04
C ARG A 48 8.57 -16.36 5.23
N LYS A 49 8.79 -17.48 5.84
CA LYS A 49 8.52 -18.79 5.21
C LYS A 49 7.10 -18.91 4.64
N THR A 50 6.13 -18.22 5.26
CA THR A 50 4.69 -18.32 4.96
C THR A 50 4.04 -16.99 4.58
N GLN A 51 4.80 -15.89 4.56
CA GLN A 51 4.32 -14.57 4.20
C GLN A 51 5.39 -13.83 3.42
N ALA A 52 5.03 -13.28 2.28
CA ALA A 52 5.80 -12.30 1.53
C ALA A 52 5.66 -10.89 2.14
N ALA A 53 6.54 -9.99 1.77
CA ALA A 53 6.41 -8.58 2.11
C ALA A 53 5.27 -7.92 1.34
N THR A 54 4.83 -6.77 1.79
CA THR A 54 3.55 -6.13 1.45
C THR A 54 3.30 -6.00 -0.05
N SER A 55 2.19 -6.55 -0.51
CA SER A 55 1.64 -6.32 -1.85
C SER A 55 0.15 -6.70 -1.90
N VAL A 56 -0.66 -5.83 -2.47
CA VAL A 56 -2.10 -6.09 -2.70
C VAL A 56 -2.42 -5.92 -4.18
N PHE A 57 -3.14 -6.89 -4.72
CA PHE A 57 -3.58 -6.87 -6.10
C PHE A 57 -5.09 -6.69 -6.19
N VAL A 58 -5.52 -5.70 -6.95
CA VAL A 58 -6.94 -5.39 -7.16
C VAL A 58 -7.30 -5.58 -8.63
N GLU A 59 -8.34 -6.35 -8.88
CA GLU A 59 -8.94 -6.53 -10.20
C GLU A 59 -10.37 -6.01 -10.20
N LEU A 60 -10.74 -5.30 -11.26
CA LEU A 60 -12.09 -4.77 -11.47
C LEU A 60 -12.79 -5.52 -12.61
N GLY A 61 -14.09 -5.74 -12.47
CA GLY A 61 -14.91 -6.41 -13.48
C GLY A 61 -14.94 -5.71 -14.85
N CYS A 62 -14.50 -4.45 -14.93
CA CYS A 62 -14.27 -3.75 -16.20
C CYS A 62 -12.97 -4.16 -16.91
N GLY A 63 -12.18 -5.07 -16.33
CA GLY A 63 -10.94 -5.59 -16.90
C GLY A 63 -9.65 -4.90 -16.44
N GLU A 64 -9.76 -3.80 -15.69
CA GLU A 64 -8.60 -3.09 -15.13
C GLU A 64 -8.03 -3.77 -13.89
N SER A 65 -6.75 -3.54 -13.64
CA SER A 65 -6.05 -4.10 -12.48
C SER A 65 -4.95 -3.18 -11.97
N PHE A 66 -4.71 -3.25 -10.67
CA PHE A 66 -3.80 -2.38 -9.95
C PHE A 66 -3.00 -3.18 -8.92
N VAL A 67 -1.73 -2.85 -8.79
CA VAL A 67 -0.83 -3.37 -7.74
C VAL A 67 -0.59 -2.25 -6.74
N PHE A 68 -0.83 -2.50 -5.47
CA PHE A 68 -0.47 -1.61 -4.37
C PHE A 68 0.70 -2.23 -3.61
N ASP A 69 1.85 -1.59 -3.71
CA ASP A 69 3.15 -2.06 -3.26
C ASP A 69 3.61 -3.39 -3.90
N ALA A 70 4.90 -3.64 -3.93
CA ALA A 70 5.51 -4.81 -4.56
C ALA A 70 6.71 -5.30 -3.73
N GLY A 71 6.42 -5.73 -2.51
CA GLY A 71 7.43 -6.17 -1.55
C GLY A 71 8.04 -7.52 -1.89
N MET A 72 9.15 -7.83 -1.24
CA MET A 72 9.94 -9.04 -1.46
C MET A 72 9.11 -10.31 -1.31
N GLY A 73 9.21 -11.20 -2.28
CA GLY A 73 8.56 -12.51 -2.30
C GLY A 73 7.12 -12.49 -2.84
N CYS A 74 6.48 -11.33 -3.02
CA CYS A 74 5.11 -11.26 -3.52
C CYS A 74 4.98 -11.82 -4.95
N GLN A 75 6.03 -11.74 -5.76
CA GLN A 75 6.03 -12.27 -7.12
C GLN A 75 5.81 -13.80 -7.17
N VAL A 76 6.23 -14.53 -6.14
CA VAL A 76 5.94 -15.97 -6.02
C VAL A 76 4.43 -16.19 -5.93
N ASN A 77 3.74 -15.37 -5.15
CA ASN A 77 2.29 -15.41 -4.99
C ASN A 77 1.55 -14.98 -6.26
N TYR A 78 2.02 -13.93 -6.97
CA TYR A 78 1.50 -13.59 -8.30
C TYR A 78 1.61 -14.76 -9.29
N THR A 79 2.73 -15.47 -9.26
CA THR A 79 2.93 -16.66 -10.11
C THR A 79 2.01 -17.80 -9.69
N ALA A 80 1.85 -18.07 -8.39
CA ALA A 80 0.95 -19.09 -7.87
C ALA A 80 -0.50 -18.80 -8.21
N MET A 81 -0.90 -17.53 -8.17
CA MET A 81 -2.23 -17.05 -8.56
C MET A 81 -2.42 -16.95 -10.08
N GLN A 82 -1.40 -17.27 -10.88
CA GLN A 82 -1.41 -17.21 -12.34
C GLN A 82 -1.78 -15.82 -12.88
N VAL A 83 -1.41 -14.76 -12.18
CA VAL A 83 -1.66 -13.40 -12.64
C VAL A 83 -0.77 -13.10 -13.85
N PRO A 84 -1.35 -12.71 -15.01
CA PRO A 84 -0.57 -12.33 -16.18
C PRO A 84 0.29 -11.09 -15.92
N ALA A 85 1.49 -11.03 -16.51
CA ALA A 85 2.39 -9.89 -16.32
C ALA A 85 1.81 -8.58 -16.85
N SER A 86 0.95 -8.65 -17.88
CA SER A 86 0.21 -7.50 -18.42
C SER A 86 -0.71 -6.83 -17.41
N LYS A 87 -1.21 -7.57 -16.42
CA LYS A 87 -2.07 -7.04 -15.36
C LYS A 87 -1.31 -6.38 -14.21
N MET A 88 0.02 -6.52 -14.16
CA MET A 88 0.88 -5.97 -13.11
C MET A 88 1.61 -4.70 -13.55
N ARG A 89 1.07 -3.94 -14.51
CA ARG A 89 1.77 -2.78 -15.10
C ARG A 89 1.42 -1.43 -14.46
N ARG A 90 0.37 -1.37 -13.65
CA ARG A 90 -0.02 -0.17 -12.91
C ARG A 90 0.26 -0.40 -11.42
N VAL A 91 1.34 0.18 -10.93
CA VAL A 91 1.84 -0.02 -9.56
C VAL A 91 1.77 1.29 -8.78
N PHE A 92 1.12 1.24 -7.64
CA PHE A 92 0.94 2.35 -6.71
C PHE A 92 1.78 2.07 -5.47
N LEU A 93 2.90 2.78 -5.35
CA LEU A 93 3.82 2.65 -4.21
C LEU A 93 3.44 3.64 -3.13
N THR A 94 3.27 3.15 -1.91
CA THR A 94 2.97 4.01 -0.77
C THR A 94 4.19 4.78 -0.30
N HIS A 95 5.34 4.13 -0.33
CA HIS A 95 6.66 4.68 -0.05
C HIS A 95 7.75 3.78 -0.67
N LEU A 96 9.03 4.11 -0.45
CA LEU A 96 10.12 3.47 -1.20
C LEU A 96 11.03 2.57 -0.34
N HIS A 97 10.53 2.03 0.78
CA HIS A 97 11.25 1.00 1.52
C HIS A 97 11.32 -0.32 0.73
N GLY A 98 12.33 -1.12 1.03
CA GLY A 98 12.59 -2.36 0.30
C GLY A 98 11.49 -3.40 0.41
N ASP A 99 10.81 -3.49 1.53
CA ASP A 99 9.67 -4.38 1.77
C ASP A 99 8.38 -3.98 1.03
N HIS A 100 8.43 -2.83 0.31
CA HIS A 100 7.35 -2.36 -0.56
C HIS A 100 7.74 -2.28 -2.05
N THR A 101 9.06 -2.45 -2.37
CA THR A 101 9.54 -2.21 -3.74
C THR A 101 10.40 -3.33 -4.34
N SER A 102 10.89 -4.29 -3.55
CA SER A 102 11.93 -5.23 -3.99
C SER A 102 11.54 -6.10 -5.18
N ASP A 103 10.30 -6.56 -5.28
CA ASP A 103 9.85 -7.43 -6.38
C ASP A 103 9.50 -6.67 -7.66
N LEU A 104 9.51 -5.32 -7.64
CA LEU A 104 9.44 -4.52 -8.88
C LEU A 104 10.51 -4.94 -9.88
N THR A 105 11.71 -5.29 -9.39
CA THR A 105 12.81 -5.77 -10.25
C THR A 105 12.38 -6.98 -11.08
N TYR A 106 11.72 -7.95 -10.47
CA TYR A 106 11.24 -9.11 -11.20
C TYR A 106 10.11 -8.75 -12.18
N MET A 107 9.13 -7.97 -11.73
CA MET A 107 8.00 -7.53 -12.57
C MET A 107 8.48 -6.74 -13.79
N TYR A 108 9.45 -5.86 -13.61
CA TYR A 108 10.06 -5.05 -14.67
C TYR A 108 10.91 -5.89 -15.62
N CYS A 109 11.83 -6.69 -15.09
CA CYS A 109 12.79 -7.44 -15.91
C CYS A 109 12.14 -8.56 -16.73
N PHE A 110 11.18 -9.29 -16.14
CA PHE A 110 10.63 -10.49 -16.76
C PHE A 110 9.21 -10.34 -17.32
N GLY A 111 8.50 -9.28 -16.95
CA GLY A 111 7.17 -8.98 -17.48
C GLY A 111 7.14 -8.87 -19.01
N PRO A 112 8.02 -8.06 -19.63
CA PRO A 112 8.05 -7.89 -21.10
C PRO A 112 8.38 -9.15 -21.89
N GLN A 113 9.08 -10.10 -21.30
CA GLN A 113 9.35 -11.41 -21.91
C GLN A 113 8.11 -12.31 -21.95
N ARG A 114 7.09 -11.99 -21.15
CA ARG A 114 5.81 -12.68 -21.12
C ARG A 114 4.80 -11.90 -21.97
N ASP A 115 3.79 -11.34 -21.37
CA ASP A 115 2.68 -10.64 -22.01
C ASP A 115 2.60 -9.13 -21.73
N ALA A 116 3.50 -8.57 -20.91
CA ALA A 116 3.55 -7.15 -20.59
C ALA A 116 4.17 -6.35 -21.75
N LYS A 117 3.35 -5.80 -22.62
CA LYS A 117 3.77 -5.03 -23.80
C LYS A 117 3.63 -3.52 -23.64
N SER A 118 3.02 -3.05 -22.57
CA SER A 118 2.91 -1.64 -22.22
C SER A 118 4.04 -1.22 -21.27
N PRO A 119 4.33 0.08 -21.13
CA PRO A 119 5.19 0.59 -20.06
C PRO A 119 4.74 0.15 -18.67
N MET A 120 5.67 0.14 -17.73
CA MET A 120 5.32 0.06 -16.32
C MET A 120 4.99 1.46 -15.83
N TYR A 121 3.77 1.64 -15.35
CA TYR A 121 3.30 2.90 -14.76
C TYR A 121 3.47 2.83 -13.25
N LEU A 122 4.21 3.79 -12.70
CA LEU A 122 4.51 3.87 -11.27
C LEU A 122 3.97 5.17 -10.70
N TRP A 123 3.11 5.10 -9.71
CA TRP A 123 2.71 6.22 -8.87
C TRP A 123 3.37 6.05 -7.51
N GLY A 124 3.83 7.13 -6.92
CA GLY A 124 4.49 7.00 -5.63
C GLY A 124 4.85 8.32 -4.96
N PRO A 125 5.58 8.27 -3.84
CA PRO A 125 5.79 9.39 -2.94
C PRO A 125 6.59 10.53 -3.58
N SER A 126 6.37 11.72 -3.04
CA SER A 126 7.21 12.88 -3.31
C SER A 126 8.57 12.78 -2.63
N LYS A 127 9.44 13.76 -2.90
CA LYS A 127 10.68 13.94 -2.16
C LYS A 127 10.44 14.04 -0.66
N SER A 128 11.39 13.53 0.10
CA SER A 128 11.32 13.57 1.57
C SER A 128 11.55 14.97 2.15
N TRP A 129 12.09 15.89 1.35
CA TRP A 129 12.53 17.22 1.80
C TRP A 129 13.53 17.16 2.94
N VAL A 130 14.31 16.11 3.02
CA VAL A 130 15.44 15.99 3.94
C VAL A 130 16.63 16.75 3.35
N PRO A 131 17.25 17.68 4.10
CA PRO A 131 18.43 18.38 3.64
C PRO A 131 19.56 17.42 3.30
N ASN A 132 20.19 17.65 2.16
CA ASN A 132 21.38 16.91 1.73
C ASN A 132 22.64 17.60 2.26
N PRO A 133 23.30 17.07 3.29
CA PRO A 133 24.49 17.70 3.88
C PRO A 133 25.73 17.61 2.96
N TRP A 134 25.66 16.80 1.90
CA TRP A 134 26.73 16.64 0.92
C TRP A 134 26.41 17.31 -0.42
N GLY A 135 25.27 17.95 -0.54
CA GLY A 135 24.88 18.73 -1.70
C GLY A 135 25.80 19.95 -1.83
N GLY A 136 26.73 19.90 -2.76
CA GLY A 136 27.77 20.91 -2.97
C GLY A 136 27.37 22.06 -3.89
N GLY A 137 26.10 22.39 -3.99
CA GLY A 137 25.61 23.53 -4.76
C GLY A 137 25.40 24.75 -3.87
N GLN A 138 26.45 25.55 -3.61
CA GLN A 138 26.20 26.94 -3.23
C GLN A 138 25.58 27.63 -4.46
N HIS A 139 24.28 27.76 -4.49
CA HIS A 139 23.65 28.80 -5.29
C HIS A 139 23.97 30.12 -4.57
N GLU A 140 24.70 30.99 -5.25
CA GLU A 140 25.13 32.28 -4.69
C GLU A 140 23.99 33.21 -4.25
N ASP A 141 22.73 32.85 -4.51
CA ASP A 141 21.56 33.70 -4.28
C ASP A 141 20.53 33.16 -3.28
N TYR A 142 20.66 31.95 -2.72
CA TYR A 142 19.68 31.40 -1.77
C TYR A 142 20.37 30.62 -0.64
N ASP A 143 20.11 31.04 0.59
CA ASP A 143 20.47 30.30 1.82
C ASP A 143 19.61 29.02 2.05
N GLU A 144 19.03 28.45 1.00
CA GLU A 144 18.21 27.24 1.12
C GLU A 144 19.06 25.97 1.00
N PRO A 145 18.92 25.02 1.93
CA PRO A 145 19.63 23.77 1.84
C PRO A 145 19.19 22.99 0.60
N GLU A 146 20.14 22.40 -0.11
CA GLU A 146 19.83 21.40 -1.13
C GLU A 146 19.17 20.19 -0.45
N TYR A 147 18.11 19.64 -1.08
CA TYR A 147 17.38 18.49 -0.57
C TYR A 147 17.77 17.23 -1.35
N PHE A 148 17.61 16.05 -0.73
CA PHE A 148 17.77 14.79 -1.44
C PHE A 148 16.74 14.69 -2.58
N ASP A 149 17.19 14.23 -3.73
CA ASP A 149 16.33 13.83 -4.85
C ASP A 149 15.95 12.36 -4.66
N ASP A 150 14.99 12.10 -3.76
CA ASP A 150 14.61 10.77 -3.26
C ASP A 150 13.13 10.44 -3.43
N GLY A 151 12.42 11.18 -4.30
CA GLY A 151 11.03 10.91 -4.66
C GLY A 151 10.88 9.88 -5.79
N MET A 152 9.63 9.65 -6.21
CA MET A 152 9.26 8.64 -7.20
C MET A 152 9.97 8.82 -8.54
N ASN A 153 10.14 10.05 -9.01
CA ASN A 153 10.81 10.33 -10.27
C ASN A 153 12.29 9.92 -10.25
N ALA A 154 12.97 10.24 -9.15
CA ALA A 154 14.37 9.83 -8.96
C ALA A 154 14.49 8.31 -8.78
N PHE A 155 13.59 7.71 -8.03
CA PHE A 155 13.52 6.26 -7.88
C PHE A 155 13.37 5.58 -9.24
N ALA A 156 12.41 5.97 -10.04
CA ALA A 156 12.14 5.36 -11.35
C ALA A 156 13.34 5.46 -12.30
N ARG A 157 13.99 6.63 -12.36
CA ARG A 157 15.20 6.85 -13.12
C ARG A 157 16.33 5.91 -12.69
N ASN A 158 16.62 5.86 -11.40
CA ASN A 158 17.70 5.04 -10.85
C ASN A 158 17.38 3.54 -10.96
N PHE A 159 16.12 3.16 -10.75
CA PHE A 159 15.65 1.79 -10.89
C PHE A 159 15.84 1.28 -12.33
N ARG A 160 15.49 2.11 -13.32
CA ARG A 160 15.72 1.81 -14.74
C ARG A 160 17.21 1.62 -15.04
N GLU A 161 18.06 2.54 -14.60
CA GLU A 161 19.49 2.45 -14.79
C GLU A 161 20.11 1.22 -14.11
N MET A 162 19.68 0.90 -12.92
CA MET A 162 20.12 -0.30 -12.20
C MET A 162 19.81 -1.60 -12.98
N ASN A 163 18.67 -1.64 -13.65
CA ASN A 163 18.20 -2.80 -14.41
C ASN A 163 18.61 -2.77 -15.90
N ARG A 164 19.40 -1.79 -16.32
CA ARG A 164 19.75 -1.55 -17.72
C ARG A 164 20.40 -2.76 -18.39
N TRP A 165 21.28 -3.45 -17.70
CA TRP A 165 21.91 -4.67 -18.25
C TRP A 165 20.88 -5.68 -18.73
N HIS A 166 19.83 -5.91 -17.93
CA HIS A 166 18.76 -6.86 -18.28
C HIS A 166 17.93 -6.34 -19.45
N SER A 167 17.41 -5.12 -19.36
CA SER A 167 16.52 -4.54 -20.36
C SER A 167 17.19 -4.40 -21.73
N GLU A 168 18.45 -3.96 -21.79
CA GLU A 168 19.22 -3.87 -23.04
C GLU A 168 19.47 -5.24 -23.67
N SER A 169 19.84 -6.24 -22.87
CA SER A 169 20.15 -7.58 -23.38
C SER A 169 18.90 -8.35 -23.84
N GLN A 170 17.71 -7.98 -23.38
CA GLN A 170 16.45 -8.65 -23.71
C GLN A 170 15.57 -7.90 -24.72
N SER A 171 15.98 -6.70 -25.16
CA SER A 171 15.21 -5.88 -26.09
C SER A 171 14.94 -6.55 -27.44
N PHE A 172 15.73 -7.55 -27.81
CA PHE A 172 15.53 -8.33 -29.05
C PHE A 172 14.30 -9.28 -29.00
N VAL A 173 13.70 -9.51 -27.85
CA VAL A 173 12.56 -10.42 -27.66
C VAL A 173 11.22 -9.74 -27.98
N GLY A 174 11.21 -8.75 -28.85
CA GLY A 174 9.99 -8.08 -29.32
C GLY A 174 9.50 -6.94 -28.43
N THR A 175 10.37 -6.46 -27.54
CA THR A 175 10.18 -5.23 -26.77
C THR A 175 11.28 -4.24 -27.14
N ARG A 176 10.99 -2.97 -27.07
CA ARG A 176 12.01 -1.93 -27.24
C ARG A 176 12.56 -1.53 -25.89
N TRP A 177 13.84 -1.39 -25.80
CA TRP A 177 14.44 -0.72 -24.66
C TRP A 177 14.34 0.79 -24.86
N ALA A 178 13.56 1.45 -24.01
CA ALA A 178 13.33 2.89 -24.08
C ALA A 178 14.45 3.72 -23.43
N GLY A 179 15.60 3.15 -23.12
CA GLY A 179 16.74 3.84 -22.55
C GLY A 179 17.50 4.75 -23.49
N GLY A 180 17.22 4.67 -24.77
CA GLY A 180 17.83 5.51 -25.78
C GLY A 180 17.04 6.76 -26.08
N ASP A 181 17.61 7.61 -26.92
CA ASP A 181 17.11 8.90 -27.39
C ASP A 181 15.80 8.86 -28.18
N ALA A 182 15.28 7.71 -28.39
CA ALA A 182 14.01 7.59 -29.04
C ALA A 182 12.97 7.95 -27.98
N GLY A 183 12.32 9.04 -28.13
CA GLY A 183 10.95 9.18 -27.72
C GLY A 183 10.20 7.95 -28.21
N ALA A 184 10.49 6.81 -27.59
CA ALA A 184 9.81 5.59 -27.82
C ALA A 184 8.38 5.92 -27.48
N GLU A 185 7.53 5.86 -28.48
CA GLU A 185 6.12 5.89 -28.24
C GLU A 185 5.88 4.87 -27.15
N ALA A 186 5.40 5.35 -26.00
CA ALA A 186 5.32 4.56 -24.78
C ALA A 186 4.46 3.31 -24.96
N GLU A 187 3.55 3.33 -25.92
CA GLU A 187 2.73 2.19 -26.31
C GLU A 187 3.58 1.11 -26.98
N GLY A 188 3.71 0.00 -26.29
CA GLY A 188 4.34 -1.21 -26.79
C GLY A 188 5.78 -1.45 -26.33
N ASP A 189 6.40 -0.54 -25.57
CA ASP A 189 7.69 -0.79 -24.94
C ASP A 189 7.55 -1.33 -23.52
N GLY A 190 7.69 -2.64 -23.37
CA GLY A 190 7.59 -3.30 -22.08
C GLY A 190 8.68 -2.94 -21.08
N TYR A 191 9.76 -2.29 -21.51
CA TYR A 191 10.86 -1.84 -20.65
C TYR A 191 10.84 -0.33 -20.38
N ASP A 192 9.82 0.37 -20.80
CA ASP A 192 9.66 1.76 -20.41
C ASP A 192 9.01 1.90 -19.02
N ILE A 193 9.31 3.01 -18.36
CA ILE A 193 8.72 3.37 -17.07
C ILE A 193 8.15 4.77 -17.17
N VAL A 194 6.88 4.90 -16.85
CA VAL A 194 6.19 6.19 -16.69
C VAL A 194 5.94 6.39 -15.21
N ALA A 195 6.65 7.33 -14.62
CA ALA A 195 6.54 7.65 -13.20
C ALA A 195 5.68 8.89 -12.97
N THR A 196 4.85 8.85 -11.94
CA THR A 196 4.06 9.98 -11.44
C THR A 196 4.39 10.17 -9.97
N GLU A 197 5.02 11.28 -9.65
CA GLU A 197 5.32 11.68 -8.28
C GLU A 197 4.11 12.40 -7.67
N LEU A 198 3.66 11.91 -6.52
CA LEU A 198 2.52 12.45 -5.79
C LEU A 198 3.04 13.44 -4.74
N ASP A 199 3.11 14.70 -5.13
CA ASP A 199 3.77 15.73 -4.34
C ASP A 199 2.81 16.42 -3.38
N TRP A 200 3.07 16.30 -2.09
CA TRP A 200 2.32 16.97 -1.04
C TRP A 200 2.41 18.50 -1.12
N ALA A 201 3.48 19.02 -1.72
CA ALA A 201 3.73 20.44 -1.82
C ALA A 201 3.10 21.08 -3.07
N THR A 202 2.54 20.27 -3.97
CA THR A 202 1.87 20.84 -5.16
C THR A 202 0.52 21.41 -4.79
N GLY A 203 0.33 22.67 -5.08
CA GLY A 203 -0.95 23.37 -5.03
C GLY A 203 -1.01 24.55 -4.07
N ASP A 204 -0.46 24.47 -2.89
CA ASP A 204 -0.43 25.61 -1.99
C ASP A 204 0.94 25.74 -1.32
N LYS A 205 1.74 26.65 -1.86
CA LYS A 205 3.11 26.92 -1.38
C LYS A 205 3.16 27.48 0.04
N GLU A 206 2.04 27.80 0.63
CA GLU A 206 1.91 28.40 1.97
C GLU A 206 1.50 27.36 3.04
N LEU A 207 1.46 26.07 2.71
CA LEU A 207 1.13 25.06 3.71
C LEU A 207 2.19 25.06 4.82
N PRO A 208 1.79 25.18 6.10
CA PRO A 208 2.71 25.39 7.21
C PRO A 208 3.80 24.31 7.37
N TRP A 209 3.56 23.11 6.84
CA TRP A 209 4.55 22.03 6.88
C TRP A 209 5.59 22.10 5.76
N SER A 210 5.37 22.89 4.68
CA SER A 210 6.40 23.06 3.64
C SER A 210 7.72 23.59 4.23
N ASN A 211 7.62 24.32 5.34
CA ASN A 211 8.73 24.82 6.12
C ASN A 211 9.06 23.92 7.33
N ASN A 212 8.19 23.02 7.70
CA ASN A 212 8.32 22.18 8.88
C ASN A 212 8.37 20.71 8.44
N LYS A 213 9.53 20.24 8.17
CA LYS A 213 9.91 18.92 7.67
C LYS A 213 9.43 17.72 8.50
N ARG A 214 8.44 17.93 9.36
CA ARG A 214 7.72 16.91 10.13
C ARG A 214 6.25 17.17 10.00
N LEU A 215 5.55 16.27 9.32
CA LEU A 215 4.11 16.17 9.50
C LEU A 215 3.86 15.59 10.88
N ASP A 216 3.42 16.43 11.77
CA ASP A 216 2.64 15.93 12.89
C ASP A 216 1.20 15.75 12.39
N GLY A 217 0.46 14.81 12.96
CA GLY A 217 -0.92 14.53 12.57
C GLY A 217 -1.91 15.71 12.75
N ASN A 218 -1.43 16.90 13.12
CA ASN A 218 -2.24 18.09 13.40
C ASN A 218 -2.50 18.96 12.16
N VAL A 219 -1.81 18.72 11.06
CA VAL A 219 -1.99 19.48 9.80
C VAL A 219 -3.16 19.00 8.94
N ALA A 220 -3.87 17.96 9.33
CA ALA A 220 -5.04 17.45 8.62
C ALA A 220 -6.13 18.51 8.33
N GLY A 221 -6.19 19.58 9.11
CA GLY A 221 -7.13 20.68 8.88
C GLY A 221 -6.88 21.51 7.63
N TYR A 222 -5.69 21.41 7.05
CA TYR A 222 -5.26 22.21 5.90
C TYR A 222 -5.45 21.49 4.56
N PHE A 223 -5.82 20.22 4.55
CA PHE A 223 -6.06 19.46 3.33
C PHE A 223 -7.53 19.52 2.94
N PRO A 224 -7.87 20.14 1.81
CA PRO A 224 -9.21 20.07 1.23
C PRO A 224 -9.36 18.70 0.54
N TRP A 225 -9.66 17.67 1.33
CA TRP A 225 -9.87 16.33 0.82
C TRP A 225 -10.89 16.31 -0.32
N TYR A 226 -10.61 15.52 -1.35
CA TYR A 226 -11.53 15.07 -2.39
C TYR A 226 -12.03 16.08 -3.42
N SER A 227 -11.78 17.38 -3.26
CA SER A 227 -12.31 18.37 -4.18
C SER A 227 -11.32 18.88 -5.22
N ASP A 228 -10.03 18.61 -5.03
CA ASP A 228 -8.99 19.11 -5.92
C ASP A 228 -8.39 17.99 -6.78
N ALA A 229 -8.32 18.23 -8.08
CA ALA A 229 -7.74 17.29 -9.06
C ALA A 229 -6.29 16.88 -8.72
N GLN A 230 -5.58 17.67 -7.95
CA GLN A 230 -4.21 17.38 -7.51
C GLN A 230 -4.10 16.14 -6.59
N TRP A 231 -5.16 15.77 -5.89
CA TRP A 231 -5.20 14.58 -5.04
C TRP A 231 -5.56 13.30 -5.80
N VAL A 232 -5.78 13.39 -7.09
CA VAL A 232 -6.05 12.25 -7.96
C VAL A 232 -4.74 11.72 -8.51
N ALA A 233 -4.42 10.46 -8.21
CA ALA A 233 -3.28 9.76 -8.77
C ALA A 233 -3.61 9.19 -10.15
N TYR A 234 -4.79 8.59 -10.29
CA TYR A 234 -5.26 7.98 -11.53
C TYR A 234 -6.75 8.19 -11.72
N HIS A 235 -7.15 8.49 -12.95
CA HIS A 235 -8.57 8.62 -13.32
C HIS A 235 -8.80 8.04 -14.72
N ASP A 236 -9.85 7.24 -14.84
CA ASP A 236 -10.35 6.72 -16.12
C ASP A 236 -11.85 7.03 -16.16
N GLU A 237 -12.21 8.08 -16.88
CA GLU A 237 -13.59 8.57 -16.99
C GLU A 237 -14.50 7.54 -17.68
N ASP A 238 -14.00 6.86 -18.72
CA ASP A 238 -14.76 5.90 -19.50
C ASP A 238 -15.16 4.67 -18.66
N LYS A 239 -14.33 4.29 -17.72
CA LYS A 239 -14.54 3.14 -16.82
C LYS A 239 -15.03 3.55 -15.44
N GLY A 240 -15.09 4.84 -15.16
CA GLY A 240 -15.52 5.38 -13.88
C GLY A 240 -14.59 5.00 -12.71
N ILE A 241 -13.28 4.93 -12.97
CA ILE A 241 -12.28 4.58 -11.96
C ILE A 241 -11.61 5.86 -11.46
N THR A 242 -11.48 6.00 -10.16
CA THR A 242 -10.67 7.04 -9.55
C THR A 242 -9.81 6.44 -8.46
N ILE A 243 -8.50 6.73 -8.49
CA ILE A 243 -7.58 6.46 -7.39
C ILE A 243 -7.07 7.80 -6.89
N SER A 244 -7.55 8.19 -5.72
CA SER A 244 -7.08 9.36 -4.99
C SER A 244 -5.99 8.96 -4.01
N TRP A 245 -5.22 9.94 -3.53
CA TRP A 245 -4.19 9.74 -2.54
C TRP A 245 -4.26 10.79 -1.45
N PHE A 246 -3.72 10.46 -0.30
CA PHE A 246 -3.59 11.36 0.84
C PHE A 246 -2.33 11.02 1.63
N PRO A 247 -1.81 11.95 2.46
CA PRO A 247 -0.57 11.72 3.20
C PRO A 247 -0.66 10.54 4.15
N ALA A 248 0.37 9.71 4.14
CA ALA A 248 0.71 8.76 5.20
C ALA A 248 1.87 9.32 6.03
N VAL A 249 1.89 9.07 7.33
CA VAL A 249 2.93 9.57 8.22
C VAL A 249 3.85 8.44 8.63
N HIS A 250 4.99 8.37 7.98
CA HIS A 250 5.99 7.33 8.17
C HIS A 250 7.39 7.93 8.36
N ASP A 251 8.46 7.13 8.31
CA ASP A 251 9.85 7.56 8.56
C ASP A 251 10.31 8.72 7.69
N ARG A 252 9.84 8.78 6.45
CA ARG A 252 10.10 9.87 5.51
C ARG A 252 8.83 10.59 5.13
N ASN A 253 8.91 11.91 5.01
CA ASN A 253 7.86 12.69 4.37
C ASN A 253 7.68 12.24 2.92
N GLY A 254 6.51 12.47 2.36
CA GLY A 254 6.18 12.07 1.01
C GLY A 254 5.41 10.75 0.92
N SER A 255 5.42 9.90 1.95
CA SER A 255 4.64 8.66 1.98
C SER A 255 3.15 8.93 1.82
N VAL A 256 2.45 8.05 1.11
CA VAL A 256 1.05 8.24 0.74
C VAL A 256 0.19 7.01 1.01
N SER A 257 -1.08 7.25 1.27
CA SER A 257 -2.14 6.24 1.28
C SER A 257 -3.03 6.44 0.04
N TYR A 258 -3.72 5.40 -0.39
CA TYR A 258 -4.58 5.43 -1.57
C TYR A 258 -6.04 5.13 -1.25
N LEU A 259 -6.94 5.78 -1.99
CA LEU A 259 -8.37 5.50 -2.01
C LEU A 259 -8.78 5.16 -3.45
N LEU A 260 -9.16 3.93 -3.70
CA LEU A 260 -9.73 3.50 -4.97
C LEU A 260 -11.25 3.52 -4.89
N GLU A 261 -11.89 4.14 -5.87
CA GLU A 261 -13.33 4.17 -6.03
C GLU A 261 -13.72 3.71 -7.46
N TRP A 262 -14.63 2.78 -7.52
CA TRP A 262 -15.15 2.24 -8.76
C TRP A 262 -16.53 1.62 -8.57
N ASN A 263 -17.46 1.92 -9.49
CA ASN A 263 -18.80 1.32 -9.52
C ASN A 263 -19.54 1.30 -8.17
N GLY A 264 -19.39 2.40 -7.42
CA GLY A 264 -19.99 2.49 -6.09
C GLY A 264 -19.26 1.69 -5.00
N LEU A 265 -18.18 0.98 -5.29
CA LEU A 265 -17.28 0.34 -4.32
C LEU A 265 -16.11 1.26 -3.97
N SER A 266 -15.57 1.10 -2.78
CA SER A 266 -14.43 1.89 -2.31
C SER A 266 -13.47 1.07 -1.44
N LEU A 267 -12.17 1.26 -1.68
CA LEU A 267 -11.09 0.61 -0.97
C LEU A 267 -10.06 1.65 -0.54
N ILE A 268 -9.66 1.65 0.72
CA ILE A 268 -8.48 2.38 1.20
C ILE A 268 -7.35 1.38 1.42
N PHE A 269 -6.17 1.69 0.86
CA PHE A 269 -4.90 1.05 1.16
C PHE A 269 -3.99 2.04 1.88
N ALA A 270 -3.73 1.79 3.15
CA ALA A 270 -3.02 2.72 4.02
C ALA A 270 -1.52 2.82 3.70
N GLY A 271 -0.89 1.70 3.30
CA GLY A 271 0.57 1.57 3.38
C GLY A 271 1.06 1.68 4.81
N ASP A 272 2.34 1.94 4.99
CA ASP A 272 2.92 2.15 6.30
C ASP A 272 2.65 3.56 6.81
N THR A 273 2.10 3.65 7.98
CA THR A 273 1.75 4.93 8.60
C THR A 273 1.52 4.80 10.09
N LYS A 274 2.01 5.73 10.87
CA LYS A 274 1.55 5.86 12.25
C LYS A 274 0.11 6.39 12.29
N PRO A 275 -0.61 6.25 13.42
CA PRO A 275 -1.92 6.83 13.61
C PRO A 275 -1.91 8.33 13.31
N ASN A 276 -2.81 8.78 12.46
CA ASN A 276 -2.86 10.17 12.03
C ASN A 276 -4.28 10.61 11.66
N ASN A 277 -4.50 11.93 11.66
CA ASN A 277 -5.81 12.50 11.36
C ASN A 277 -6.17 12.40 9.87
N PHE A 278 -5.22 12.23 8.96
CA PHE A 278 -5.53 12.04 7.55
C PHE A 278 -6.34 10.76 7.33
N MET A 279 -5.92 9.66 7.96
CA MET A 279 -6.64 8.40 7.89
C MET A 279 -8.03 8.51 8.53
N VAL A 280 -8.13 9.11 9.72
CA VAL A 280 -9.43 9.31 10.38
C VAL A 280 -10.38 10.10 9.47
N ARG A 281 -9.92 11.20 8.89
CA ARG A 281 -10.72 12.01 7.97
C ARG A 281 -11.06 11.27 6.67
N ALA A 282 -10.11 10.50 6.12
CA ALA A 282 -10.39 9.66 4.95
C ALA A 282 -11.53 8.67 5.18
N LEU A 283 -11.73 8.26 6.42
CA LEU A 283 -12.85 7.41 6.81
C LEU A 283 -14.12 8.20 7.13
N THR A 284 -14.00 9.36 7.80
CA THR A 284 -15.14 10.09 8.38
C THR A 284 -15.75 11.16 7.48
N ASP A 285 -14.94 11.84 6.66
CA ASP A 285 -15.36 12.97 5.82
C ASP A 285 -16.02 12.51 4.49
N ARG A 286 -16.71 11.39 4.52
CA ARG A 286 -17.38 10.76 3.38
C ARG A 286 -18.87 10.66 3.60
N ASP A 287 -19.63 10.66 2.51
CA ASP A 287 -21.08 10.47 2.56
C ASP A 287 -21.49 9.05 2.98
N ARG A 288 -20.61 8.08 2.75
CA ARG A 288 -20.81 6.67 3.06
C ARG A 288 -19.53 6.01 3.59
N PRO A 289 -19.64 4.91 4.37
CA PRO A 289 -18.49 4.11 4.76
C PRO A 289 -17.71 3.59 3.56
N VAL A 290 -16.39 3.39 3.73
CA VAL A 290 -15.62 2.61 2.77
C VAL A 290 -16.02 1.14 2.84
N ASP A 291 -15.97 0.44 1.70
CA ASP A 291 -16.31 -0.98 1.66
C ASP A 291 -15.16 -1.81 2.26
N LEU A 292 -13.91 -1.46 1.97
CA LEU A 292 -12.73 -2.16 2.47
C LEU A 292 -11.67 -1.16 2.93
N LEU A 293 -11.26 -1.24 4.19
CA LEU A 293 -10.05 -0.62 4.69
C LEU A 293 -8.96 -1.69 4.82
N ILE A 294 -7.84 -1.51 4.13
CA ILE A 294 -6.62 -2.29 4.30
C ILE A 294 -5.60 -1.41 5.00
N HIS A 295 -5.24 -1.75 6.23
CA HIS A 295 -4.36 -0.94 7.06
C HIS A 295 -3.23 -1.78 7.63
N GLU A 296 -2.03 -1.19 7.73
CA GLU A 296 -0.95 -1.84 8.45
C GLU A 296 -1.30 -2.01 9.93
N MET A 297 -0.67 -2.99 10.53
CA MET A 297 -0.68 -3.18 11.98
C MET A 297 0.62 -3.88 12.38
N VAL A 298 1.31 -3.36 13.38
CA VAL A 298 2.53 -4.01 13.87
C VAL A 298 2.25 -4.90 15.07
N LEU A 299 3.15 -5.85 15.32
CA LEU A 299 3.13 -6.70 16.50
C LEU A 299 3.23 -5.87 17.77
N PRO A 300 2.64 -6.33 18.89
CA PRO A 300 2.93 -5.76 20.20
C PRO A 300 4.44 -5.66 20.44
N ALA A 301 4.88 -4.54 21.00
CA ALA A 301 6.31 -4.24 21.17
C ALA A 301 7.04 -5.32 21.98
N GLU A 302 6.37 -5.92 22.95
CA GLU A 302 6.89 -7.02 23.76
C GLU A 302 7.14 -8.28 22.91
N VAL A 303 6.20 -8.61 22.04
CA VAL A 303 6.32 -9.78 21.13
C VAL A 303 7.45 -9.57 20.14
N TRP A 304 7.51 -8.39 19.53
CA TRP A 304 8.60 -8.03 18.62
C TRP A 304 9.96 -8.08 19.33
N THR A 305 10.06 -7.46 20.51
CA THR A 305 11.30 -7.45 21.30
C THR A 305 11.75 -8.87 21.66
N ALA A 306 10.82 -9.71 22.09
CA ALA A 306 11.11 -11.12 22.42
C ALA A 306 11.61 -11.89 21.18
N ALA A 307 10.94 -11.74 20.05
CA ALA A 307 11.31 -12.41 18.80
C ALA A 307 12.72 -11.98 18.32
N ALA A 308 13.06 -10.70 18.43
CA ALA A 308 14.36 -10.16 18.04
C ALA A 308 15.50 -10.54 18.97
N ASN A 309 15.20 -10.87 20.25
CA ASN A 309 16.19 -11.08 21.30
C ASN A 309 16.15 -12.50 21.90
N GLY A 310 15.80 -13.52 21.11
CA GLY A 310 15.82 -14.90 21.53
C GLY A 310 14.87 -15.22 22.70
N GLY A 311 13.71 -14.57 22.73
CA GLY A 311 12.68 -14.76 23.75
C GLY A 311 12.83 -13.86 24.99
N GLN A 312 13.79 -12.95 25.01
CA GLN A 312 14.02 -12.08 26.14
C GLN A 312 13.51 -10.65 25.87
N VAL A 313 12.87 -10.06 26.89
CA VAL A 313 12.38 -8.68 26.85
C VAL A 313 13.18 -7.82 27.81
N GLY A 314 14.28 -7.23 27.31
CA GLY A 314 15.06 -6.27 28.09
C GLY A 314 14.46 -4.87 27.99
N THR A 315 14.54 -4.08 29.05
CA THR A 315 13.93 -2.73 29.12
C THR A 315 14.37 -1.83 27.96
N LEU A 316 15.66 -1.76 27.65
CA LEU A 316 16.17 -0.91 26.56
C LEU A 316 15.67 -1.37 25.20
N ALA A 317 15.68 -2.67 24.94
CA ALA A 317 15.18 -3.25 23.68
C ALA A 317 13.68 -2.99 23.52
N LEU A 318 12.89 -3.14 24.57
CA LEU A 318 11.47 -2.82 24.58
C LEU A 318 11.21 -1.33 24.30
N MET A 319 11.94 -0.43 24.96
CA MET A 319 11.83 1.01 24.69
C MET A 319 12.17 1.35 23.23
N THR A 320 13.15 0.67 22.64
CA THR A 320 13.49 0.84 21.22
C THR A 320 12.36 0.36 20.32
N SER A 321 11.77 -0.79 20.62
CA SER A 321 10.63 -1.32 19.85
C SER A 321 9.42 -0.38 19.91
N HIS A 322 9.08 0.12 21.08
CA HIS A 322 8.02 1.13 21.22
C HIS A 322 8.33 2.40 20.43
N ALA A 323 9.57 2.91 20.51
CA ALA A 323 9.94 4.12 19.78
C ALA A 323 9.82 3.95 18.27
N VAL A 324 10.19 2.80 17.72
CA VAL A 324 10.01 2.49 16.28
C VAL A 324 8.52 2.43 15.93
N GLN A 325 7.72 1.72 16.70
CA GLN A 325 6.29 1.58 16.43
C GLN A 325 5.56 2.92 16.51
N GLU A 326 5.79 3.71 17.56
CA GLU A 326 5.11 4.99 17.78
C GLU A 326 5.53 6.07 16.78
N ASN A 327 6.74 5.97 16.21
CA ASN A 327 7.24 6.97 15.26
C ASN A 327 6.89 6.68 13.79
N SER A 328 6.66 5.44 13.43
CA SER A 328 6.54 5.05 12.02
C SER A 328 5.41 4.10 11.68
N HIS A 329 4.83 3.41 12.66
CA HIS A 329 3.81 2.37 12.42
C HIS A 329 2.57 2.52 13.30
N THR A 330 1.56 1.70 13.02
CA THR A 330 0.30 1.67 13.78
C THR A 330 0.26 0.43 14.68
N PRO A 331 0.39 0.60 16.01
CA PRO A 331 0.13 -0.48 16.96
C PRO A 331 -1.32 -0.97 16.89
N GLU A 332 -1.57 -2.21 17.31
CA GLU A 332 -2.86 -2.87 17.24
C GLU A 332 -3.98 -2.10 17.94
N TYR A 333 -3.73 -1.59 19.14
CA TYR A 333 -4.71 -0.78 19.90
C TYR A 333 -5.02 0.55 19.20
N ALA A 334 -4.04 1.11 18.50
CA ALA A 334 -4.21 2.38 17.78
C ALA A 334 -5.04 2.18 16.50
N LEU A 335 -4.91 1.04 15.82
CA LEU A 335 -5.81 0.68 14.72
C LEU A 335 -7.24 0.57 15.24
N GLY A 336 -7.44 -0.12 16.37
CA GLY A 336 -8.75 -0.19 17.03
C GLY A 336 -9.33 1.20 17.33
N TYR A 337 -8.50 2.11 17.82
CA TYR A 337 -8.93 3.50 18.06
C TYR A 337 -9.30 4.24 16.79
N ILE A 338 -8.52 4.14 15.70
CA ILE A 338 -8.87 4.74 14.38
C ILE A 338 -10.24 4.24 13.92
N LEU A 339 -10.46 2.94 14.00
CA LEU A 339 -11.73 2.32 13.60
C LEU A 339 -12.89 2.79 14.48
N SER A 340 -12.67 2.99 15.78
CA SER A 340 -13.70 3.51 16.70
C SER A 340 -14.09 4.95 16.36
N GLN A 341 -13.15 5.78 15.87
CA GLN A 341 -13.47 7.14 15.41
C GLN A 341 -14.41 7.11 14.18
N ALA A 342 -14.14 6.20 13.25
CA ALA A 342 -15.02 6.00 12.10
C ALA A 342 -16.41 5.46 12.53
N GLU A 343 -16.46 4.53 13.46
CA GLU A 343 -17.71 3.98 14.01
C GLU A 343 -18.52 5.05 14.72
N ASN A 344 -17.91 5.87 15.56
CA ASN A 344 -18.56 6.98 16.26
C ASN A 344 -19.13 8.03 15.29
N ALA A 345 -18.50 8.20 14.13
CA ALA A 345 -18.99 9.07 13.05
C ALA A 345 -20.09 8.39 12.18
N GLY A 346 -20.46 7.15 12.46
CA GLY A 346 -21.35 6.36 11.61
C GLY A 346 -20.74 5.99 10.25
N ARG A 347 -19.42 5.86 10.19
CA ARG A 347 -18.63 5.61 8.99
C ARG A 347 -17.69 4.40 9.15
N ALA A 348 -18.00 3.48 10.06
CA ALA A 348 -17.24 2.24 10.19
C ALA A 348 -17.09 1.55 8.82
N PRO A 349 -15.87 1.13 8.42
CA PRO A 349 -15.68 0.35 7.20
C PRO A 349 -16.59 -0.89 7.20
N ARG A 350 -17.07 -1.29 6.02
CA ARG A 350 -17.84 -2.55 5.92
C ARG A 350 -16.99 -3.75 6.32
N LEU A 351 -15.68 -3.69 5.97
CA LEU A 351 -14.66 -4.60 6.47
C LEU A 351 -13.36 -3.83 6.68
N ALA A 352 -12.75 -3.96 7.84
CA ALA A 352 -11.39 -3.55 8.10
C ALA A 352 -10.47 -4.78 8.11
N VAL A 353 -9.33 -4.65 7.44
CA VAL A 353 -8.34 -5.72 7.28
C VAL A 353 -6.99 -5.21 7.76
N ALA A 354 -6.38 -5.91 8.71
CA ALA A 354 -5.00 -5.68 9.08
C ALA A 354 -4.06 -6.49 8.19
N THR A 355 -3.05 -5.82 7.65
CA THR A 355 -1.93 -6.36 6.88
C THR A 355 -0.61 -5.85 7.44
N HIS A 356 0.52 -6.09 6.77
CA HIS A 356 1.86 -5.71 7.24
C HIS A 356 2.11 -6.26 8.66
N PHE A 357 1.63 -7.49 8.91
CA PHE A 357 1.57 -8.11 10.22
C PHE A 357 2.15 -9.51 10.19
N GLN A 358 3.10 -9.78 11.08
CA GLN A 358 3.68 -11.12 11.20
C GLN A 358 2.69 -12.07 11.87
N ALA A 359 1.85 -12.69 11.06
CA ALA A 359 0.80 -13.58 11.53
C ALA A 359 1.36 -14.92 12.00
N SER A 360 1.08 -15.29 13.25
CA SER A 360 1.37 -16.59 13.86
C SER A 360 0.38 -16.84 14.98
N ASP A 361 0.31 -18.09 15.45
CA ASP A 361 -0.67 -18.51 16.45
C ASP A 361 -0.59 -17.73 17.78
N ASP A 362 0.61 -17.26 18.12
CA ASP A 362 0.88 -16.48 19.34
C ASP A 362 0.73 -14.94 19.16
N THR A 363 0.59 -14.45 17.93
CA THR A 363 0.49 -13.01 17.65
C THR A 363 -0.92 -12.57 17.27
N ILE A 364 -1.67 -13.39 16.55
CA ILE A 364 -2.99 -13.03 16.00
C ILE A 364 -4.00 -12.76 17.13
N ALA A 365 -4.11 -13.66 18.10
CA ALA A 365 -5.13 -13.54 19.14
C ALA A 365 -4.92 -12.30 20.01
N PRO A 366 -3.73 -12.01 20.56
CA PRO A 366 -3.49 -10.79 21.33
C PRO A 366 -3.74 -9.51 20.54
N ALA A 367 -3.31 -9.46 19.28
CA ALA A 367 -3.52 -8.29 18.43
C ALA A 367 -5.01 -8.08 18.11
N PHE A 368 -5.73 -9.17 17.84
CA PHE A 368 -7.17 -9.11 17.61
C PHE A 368 -7.90 -8.61 18.84
N ASP A 369 -7.56 -9.10 20.04
CA ASP A 369 -8.14 -8.67 21.30
C ASP A 369 -7.86 -7.19 21.60
N ALA A 370 -6.66 -6.70 21.26
CA ALA A 370 -6.30 -5.30 21.42
C ALA A 370 -7.15 -4.38 20.53
N VAL A 371 -7.35 -4.73 19.26
CA VAL A 371 -8.26 -3.99 18.36
C VAL A 371 -9.68 -4.02 18.91
N ARG A 372 -10.16 -5.19 19.40
CA ARG A 372 -11.49 -5.38 19.97
C ARG A 372 -11.77 -4.58 21.24
N THR A 373 -10.72 -4.09 21.90
CA THR A 373 -10.89 -3.17 23.05
C THR A 373 -11.57 -1.86 22.63
N TRP A 374 -11.44 -1.47 21.38
CA TRP A 374 -11.92 -0.20 20.86
C TRP A 374 -13.01 -0.31 19.78
N TYR A 375 -13.06 -1.43 19.05
CA TYR A 375 -13.87 -1.56 17.85
C TYR A 375 -14.56 -2.91 17.76
N ASP A 376 -15.90 -2.89 17.67
CA ASP A 376 -16.73 -4.10 17.57
C ASP A 376 -17.17 -4.46 16.15
N GLY A 377 -16.85 -3.62 15.16
CA GLY A 377 -17.26 -3.81 13.78
C GLY A 377 -16.53 -4.96 13.06
N ALA A 378 -16.75 -5.10 11.77
CA ALA A 378 -16.11 -6.16 10.97
C ALA A 378 -14.61 -5.91 10.81
N PHE A 379 -13.81 -6.81 11.39
CA PHE A 379 -12.34 -6.74 11.38
C PHE A 379 -11.72 -8.14 11.24
N THR A 380 -10.64 -8.23 10.47
CA THR A 380 -9.84 -9.44 10.35
C THR A 380 -8.35 -9.11 10.14
N ILE A 381 -7.48 -10.08 10.44
CA ILE A 381 -6.06 -10.06 10.11
C ILE A 381 -5.88 -11.04 8.95
N VAL A 382 -5.21 -10.61 7.88
CA VAL A 382 -5.01 -11.45 6.70
C VAL A 382 -3.61 -12.01 6.61
N THR A 383 -3.51 -13.11 5.89
CA THR A 383 -2.26 -13.72 5.44
C THR A 383 -2.24 -13.77 3.92
N ASP A 384 -1.09 -14.14 3.36
CA ASP A 384 -0.90 -14.28 1.92
C ASP A 384 -1.95 -15.18 1.28
N LEU A 385 -2.31 -14.86 0.04
CA LEU A 385 -3.25 -15.59 -0.81
C LEU A 385 -4.72 -15.56 -0.31
N VAL A 386 -5.04 -14.74 0.69
CA VAL A 386 -6.44 -14.41 0.97
C VAL A 386 -7.00 -13.58 -0.19
N VAL A 387 -8.23 -13.92 -0.61
CA VAL A 387 -8.94 -13.24 -1.68
C VAL A 387 -10.30 -12.78 -1.15
N LEU A 388 -10.62 -11.51 -1.37
CA LEU A 388 -11.91 -10.89 -1.06
C LEU A 388 -12.59 -10.48 -2.38
N ASN A 389 -13.87 -10.76 -2.47
CA ASN A 389 -14.71 -10.38 -3.62
C ASN A 389 -15.90 -9.54 -3.14
#